data_28161ea6edb98f1bf52f22cf01bf7f10
#
_entry.id   28161ea6edb98f1bf52f22cf01bf7f10
#
_cell.length_a   1.000
_cell.length_b   1.000
_cell.length_c   1.000
_cell.angle_alpha   90.00
_cell.angle_beta   90.00
_cell.angle_gamma   90.00
#
_symmetry.space_group_name_H-M   'P 1'
#
loop_
_entity.id
_entity.type
_entity.pdbx_description
1 polymer ?
#
loop_
_entity_poly.entity_id
_entity_poly.type
_entity_poly.pdbx_seq_one_letter_code
_entity_poly.pdbx_strand_id
1 'polypeptide(L)'
;MILNSKVLGSSKKKIIILHGFLGSLDNWITFSKKISENNFEVHLLDQRNHGKSFHSNEFNYELMVKDLHEYMSKFNINSVSIIGHSMGGKTAMLFSLIYPDLVEKLIVVDILPVSYNKSYDLIFDSLLSINLKQIKSRNEFNLHLKKYFDDHGFILFLSKNLKRSLAVSYTHLTLPTNREV
;
A
#
# COMPACT_ATOMS: atom_id res chain seq x y z
N MET A 1 -7.23 15.56 1.73
CA MET A 1 -5.81 15.37 1.26
C MET A 1 -5.84 14.29 0.17
N ILE A 2 -5.00 14.41 -0.87
CA ILE A 2 -5.06 13.49 -2.02
C ILE A 2 -3.95 12.42 -1.89
N LEU A 3 -4.28 11.18 -2.21
CA LEU A 3 -3.34 10.07 -2.22
C LEU A 3 -2.21 10.32 -3.24
N ASN A 4 -0.98 9.94 -2.87
CA ASN A 4 0.13 9.91 -3.80
C ASN A 4 -0.12 8.83 -4.84
N SER A 5 0.20 9.14 -6.09
CA SER A 5 -0.05 8.22 -7.20
C SER A 5 1.04 8.23 -8.25
N LYS A 6 1.10 7.16 -9.02
CA LYS A 6 1.85 7.05 -10.26
C LYS A 6 0.94 6.52 -11.34
N VAL A 7 0.88 7.24 -12.46
CA VAL A 7 0.06 6.84 -13.62
C VAL A 7 0.97 6.30 -14.71
N LEU A 8 0.58 5.17 -15.31
CA LEU A 8 1.26 4.52 -16.43
C LEU A 8 0.28 4.29 -17.57
N GLY A 9 0.71 4.57 -18.79
CA GLY A 9 -0.13 4.52 -19.97
C GLY A 9 -1.07 5.72 -20.08
N SER A 10 -1.89 5.72 -21.14
CA SER A 10 -2.93 6.72 -21.39
C SER A 10 -4.05 6.04 -22.17
N SER A 11 -5.23 5.92 -21.59
CA SER A 11 -6.38 5.23 -22.19
C SER A 11 -7.68 5.66 -21.52
N LYS A 12 -8.80 5.46 -22.23
CA LYS A 12 -10.13 5.58 -21.62
C LYS A 12 -10.40 4.45 -20.62
N LYS A 13 -9.77 3.28 -20.79
CA LYS A 13 -9.89 2.15 -19.88
C LYS A 13 -8.94 2.33 -18.70
N LYS A 14 -9.49 2.67 -17.54
CA LYS A 14 -8.71 2.98 -16.34
C LYS A 14 -8.68 1.80 -15.38
N ILE A 15 -7.52 1.60 -14.77
CA ILE A 15 -7.33 0.63 -13.68
C ILE A 15 -6.73 1.37 -12.49
N ILE A 16 -7.29 1.17 -11.31
CA ILE A 16 -6.67 1.58 -10.04
C ILE A 16 -6.13 0.34 -9.35
N ILE A 17 -4.90 0.43 -8.83
CA ILE A 17 -4.27 -0.64 -8.05
C ILE A 17 -4.01 -0.16 -6.63
N LEU A 18 -4.52 -0.94 -5.65
CA LEU A 18 -4.38 -0.71 -4.21
C LEU A 18 -3.50 -1.80 -3.61
N HIS A 19 -2.39 -1.40 -3.00
CA HIS A 19 -1.42 -2.32 -2.38
C HIS A 19 -1.91 -2.86 -1.03
N GLY A 20 -1.26 -3.90 -0.51
CA GLY A 20 -1.50 -4.46 0.82
C GLY A 20 -0.82 -3.67 1.94
N PHE A 21 -1.11 -4.10 3.19
CA PHE A 21 -0.55 -3.53 4.41
C PHE A 21 0.99 -3.51 4.37
N LEU A 22 1.61 -2.45 4.85
CA LEU A 22 3.06 -2.18 4.79
C LEU A 22 3.65 -2.14 3.36
N GLY A 23 2.82 -2.20 2.34
CA GLY A 23 3.21 -2.05 0.94
C GLY A 23 3.23 -0.60 0.48
N SER A 24 3.46 -0.44 -0.81
CA SER A 24 3.37 0.84 -1.52
C SER A 24 3.09 0.60 -3.00
N LEU A 25 2.82 1.67 -3.73
CA LEU A 25 2.65 1.61 -5.18
C LEU A 25 3.86 0.98 -5.91
N ASP A 26 5.06 1.07 -5.33
CA ASP A 26 6.27 0.49 -5.91
C ASP A 26 6.22 -1.04 -6.04
N ASN A 27 5.41 -1.72 -5.24
CA ASN A 27 5.22 -3.16 -5.32
C ASN A 27 4.57 -3.60 -6.65
N TRP A 28 3.84 -2.69 -7.31
CA TRP A 28 3.01 -2.98 -8.47
C TRP A 28 3.55 -2.40 -9.79
N ILE A 29 4.66 -1.66 -9.77
CA ILE A 29 5.20 -0.96 -10.96
C ILE A 29 5.46 -1.93 -12.13
N THR A 30 6.12 -3.06 -11.87
CA THR A 30 6.48 -4.01 -12.94
C THR A 30 5.25 -4.63 -13.59
N PHE A 31 4.27 -5.03 -12.78
CA PHE A 31 3.00 -5.55 -13.26
C PHE A 31 2.21 -4.49 -14.06
N SER A 32 2.16 -3.27 -13.53
CA SER A 32 1.42 -2.18 -14.16
C SER A 32 2.00 -1.71 -15.48
N LYS A 33 3.32 -1.77 -15.65
CA LYS A 33 3.96 -1.52 -16.96
C LYS A 33 3.44 -2.47 -18.02
N LYS A 34 3.39 -3.79 -17.71
CA LYS A 34 2.87 -4.80 -18.64
C LYS A 34 1.39 -4.59 -18.97
N ILE A 35 0.58 -4.17 -18.00
CA ILE A 35 -0.84 -3.88 -18.24
C ILE A 35 -1.01 -2.62 -19.10
N SER A 36 -0.25 -1.56 -18.83
CA SER A 36 -0.35 -0.31 -19.59
C SER A 36 -0.01 -0.47 -21.07
N GLU A 37 0.82 -1.45 -21.45
CA GLU A 37 1.12 -1.82 -22.83
C GLU A 37 -0.11 -2.39 -23.58
N ASN A 38 -1.16 -2.81 -22.85
CA ASN A 38 -2.40 -3.38 -23.40
C ASN A 38 -3.56 -2.36 -23.44
N ASN A 39 -3.25 -1.10 -23.71
CA ASN A 39 -4.23 -0.03 -23.85
C ASN A 39 -5.07 0.22 -22.57
N PHE A 40 -4.38 0.25 -21.41
CA PHE A 40 -4.94 0.69 -20.14
C PHE A 40 -4.17 1.90 -19.60
N GLU A 41 -4.88 2.77 -18.89
CA GLU A 41 -4.28 3.78 -18.02
C GLU A 41 -4.33 3.25 -16.58
N VAL A 42 -3.17 3.03 -15.99
CA VAL A 42 -3.04 2.36 -14.68
C VAL A 42 -2.61 3.37 -13.63
N HIS A 43 -3.46 3.59 -12.65
CA HIS A 43 -3.23 4.43 -11.48
C HIS A 43 -2.77 3.56 -10.30
N LEU A 44 -1.52 3.68 -9.92
CA LEU A 44 -0.96 3.06 -8.72
C LEU A 44 -1.09 4.04 -7.57
N LEU A 45 -1.74 3.66 -6.48
CA LEU A 45 -1.95 4.54 -5.33
C LEU A 45 -1.15 4.06 -4.12
N ASP A 46 -0.50 4.99 -3.43
CA ASP A 46 -0.15 4.79 -2.03
C ASP A 46 -1.38 5.10 -1.18
N GLN A 47 -1.87 4.14 -0.42
CA GLN A 47 -2.99 4.37 0.49
C GLN A 47 -2.54 5.22 1.68
N ARG A 48 -3.47 5.83 2.46
CA ARG A 48 -3.12 6.61 3.67
C ARG A 48 -2.16 5.85 4.56
N ASN A 49 -1.27 6.55 5.24
CA ASN A 49 -0.23 6.02 6.13
C ASN A 49 0.82 5.12 5.45
N HIS A 50 0.84 5.06 4.10
CA HIS A 50 1.78 4.24 3.35
C HIS A 50 2.49 5.06 2.27
N GLY A 51 3.68 4.58 1.88
CA GLY A 51 4.47 5.13 0.78
C GLY A 51 4.80 6.60 0.93
N LYS A 52 4.29 7.43 0.01
CA LYS A 52 4.44 8.90 0.01
C LYS A 52 3.10 9.62 0.26
N SER A 53 2.03 8.88 0.54
CA SER A 53 0.77 9.48 0.94
C SER A 53 0.85 10.09 2.33
N PHE A 54 -0.12 10.93 2.65
CA PHE A 54 -0.22 11.58 3.95
C PHE A 54 -0.38 10.55 5.08
N HIS A 55 0.07 10.94 6.28
CA HIS A 55 -0.14 10.20 7.52
C HIS A 55 -1.24 10.84 8.34
N SER A 56 -2.05 10.00 9.00
CA SER A 56 -3.15 10.37 9.88
C SER A 56 -3.22 9.40 11.05
N ASN A 57 -3.65 9.89 12.21
CA ASN A 57 -3.93 9.04 13.37
C ASN A 57 -5.20 8.20 13.16
N GLU A 58 -6.08 8.63 12.25
CA GLU A 58 -7.29 7.90 11.90
C GLU A 58 -7.00 6.96 10.73
N PHE A 59 -7.24 5.66 10.97
CA PHE A 59 -6.96 4.61 10.01
C PHE A 59 -8.02 3.51 10.09
N ASN A 60 -8.92 3.47 9.11
CA ASN A 60 -9.95 2.44 8.93
C ASN A 60 -10.35 2.35 7.45
N TYR A 61 -11.13 1.34 7.10
CA TYR A 61 -11.51 1.09 5.71
C TYR A 61 -12.46 2.15 5.16
N GLU A 62 -13.34 2.72 5.96
CA GLU A 62 -14.27 3.78 5.56
C GLU A 62 -13.51 5.03 5.10
N LEU A 63 -12.48 5.39 5.83
CA LEU A 63 -11.62 6.52 5.48
C LEU A 63 -10.76 6.22 4.24
N MET A 64 -10.31 4.97 4.06
CA MET A 64 -9.57 4.56 2.85
C MET A 64 -10.48 4.61 1.61
N VAL A 65 -11.73 4.21 1.75
CA VAL A 65 -12.77 4.35 0.71
C VAL A 65 -13.02 5.81 0.35
N LYS A 66 -13.13 6.67 1.36
CA LYS A 66 -13.29 8.12 1.16
C LYS A 66 -12.08 8.71 0.41
N ASP A 67 -10.86 8.34 0.78
CA ASP A 67 -9.65 8.79 0.09
C ASP A 67 -9.64 8.38 -1.39
N LEU A 68 -10.05 7.14 -1.67
CA LEU A 68 -10.16 6.63 -3.03
C LEU A 68 -11.20 7.42 -3.85
N HIS A 69 -12.36 7.68 -3.25
CA HIS A 69 -13.41 8.49 -3.87
C HIS A 69 -12.93 9.92 -4.15
N GLU A 70 -12.25 10.57 -3.19
CA GLU A 70 -11.66 11.91 -3.36
C GLU A 70 -10.60 11.92 -4.47
N TYR A 71 -9.78 10.86 -4.58
CA TYR A 71 -8.82 10.69 -5.64
C TYR A 71 -9.51 10.60 -7.01
N MET A 72 -10.50 9.71 -7.16
CA MET A 72 -11.23 9.54 -8.40
C MET A 72 -11.93 10.83 -8.83
N SER A 73 -12.58 11.53 -7.90
CA SER A 73 -13.24 12.82 -8.14
C SER A 73 -12.25 13.86 -8.64
N LYS A 74 -11.07 13.99 -8.01
CA LYS A 74 -10.04 14.95 -8.40
C LYS A 74 -9.52 14.71 -9.82
N PHE A 75 -9.40 13.46 -10.24
CA PHE A 75 -8.89 13.08 -11.56
C PHE A 75 -10.00 12.82 -12.60
N ASN A 76 -11.25 13.16 -12.28
CA ASN A 76 -12.43 12.98 -13.14
C ASN A 76 -12.56 11.52 -13.64
N ILE A 77 -12.33 10.55 -12.73
CA ILE A 77 -12.48 9.12 -13.00
C ILE A 77 -13.89 8.71 -12.62
N ASN A 78 -14.77 8.57 -13.62
CA ASN A 78 -16.19 8.27 -13.41
C ASN A 78 -16.49 6.77 -13.47
N SER A 79 -15.57 5.96 -13.96
CA SER A 79 -15.68 4.50 -13.99
C SER A 79 -14.28 3.88 -14.06
N VAL A 80 -14.03 2.78 -13.33
CA VAL A 80 -12.71 2.19 -13.21
C VAL A 80 -12.76 0.71 -12.85
N SER A 81 -11.82 -0.08 -13.36
CA SER A 81 -11.54 -1.40 -12.82
C SER A 81 -10.58 -1.29 -11.64
N ILE A 82 -10.85 -1.96 -10.52
CA ILE A 82 -10.02 -1.90 -9.32
C ILE A 82 -9.34 -3.24 -9.07
N ILE A 83 -8.02 -3.23 -8.84
CA ILE A 83 -7.25 -4.37 -8.37
C ILE A 83 -6.80 -4.06 -6.94
N GLY A 84 -7.25 -4.84 -5.97
CA GLY A 84 -6.90 -4.67 -4.57
C GLY A 84 -6.22 -5.91 -3.99
N HIS A 85 -5.05 -5.72 -3.37
CA HIS A 85 -4.32 -6.79 -2.69
C HIS A 85 -4.44 -6.66 -1.18
N SER A 86 -4.81 -7.75 -0.50
CA SER A 86 -4.89 -7.83 0.96
C SER A 86 -5.71 -6.67 1.54
N MET A 87 -5.13 -5.78 2.34
CA MET A 87 -5.75 -4.54 2.84
C MET A 87 -6.40 -3.72 1.71
N GLY A 88 -5.69 -3.51 0.59
CA GLY A 88 -6.24 -2.83 -0.58
C GLY A 88 -7.41 -3.58 -1.22
N GLY A 89 -7.44 -4.92 -1.08
CA GLY A 89 -8.57 -5.76 -1.49
C GLY A 89 -9.83 -5.48 -0.66
N LYS A 90 -9.69 -5.34 0.66
CA LYS A 90 -10.80 -4.97 1.54
C LYS A 90 -11.30 -3.55 1.26
N THR A 91 -10.38 -2.61 1.05
CA THR A 91 -10.74 -1.24 0.62
C THR A 91 -11.54 -1.26 -0.68
N ALA A 92 -11.07 -2.04 -1.68
CA ALA A 92 -11.73 -2.17 -2.98
C ALA A 92 -13.11 -2.82 -2.89
N MET A 93 -13.26 -3.87 -2.07
CA MET A 93 -14.55 -4.52 -1.82
C MET A 93 -15.54 -3.54 -1.18
N LEU A 94 -15.14 -2.83 -0.12
CA LEU A 94 -16.00 -1.86 0.55
C LEU A 94 -16.35 -0.68 -0.39
N PHE A 95 -15.38 -0.20 -1.17
CA PHE A 95 -15.61 0.83 -2.17
C PHE A 95 -16.67 0.40 -3.20
N SER A 96 -16.58 -0.84 -3.70
CA SER A 96 -17.54 -1.37 -4.68
C SER A 96 -18.95 -1.52 -4.12
N LEU A 97 -19.09 -1.74 -2.81
CA LEU A 97 -20.39 -1.80 -2.14
C LEU A 97 -21.00 -0.40 -1.97
N ILE A 98 -20.19 0.62 -1.67
CA ILE A 98 -20.65 1.99 -1.41
C ILE A 98 -20.86 2.75 -2.73
N TYR A 99 -20.02 2.52 -3.73
CA TYR A 99 -20.01 3.22 -5.03
C TYR A 99 -20.07 2.24 -6.20
N PRO A 100 -21.10 1.39 -6.32
CA PRO A 100 -21.16 0.34 -7.35
C PRO A 100 -21.10 0.90 -8.78
N ASP A 101 -21.68 2.07 -9.02
CA ASP A 101 -21.73 2.70 -10.35
C ASP A 101 -20.37 3.21 -10.83
N LEU A 102 -19.39 3.35 -9.94
CA LEU A 102 -18.03 3.77 -10.28
C LEU A 102 -17.10 2.59 -10.59
N VAL A 103 -17.54 1.35 -10.38
CA VAL A 103 -16.68 0.15 -10.50
C VAL A 103 -17.13 -0.73 -11.65
N GLU A 104 -16.32 -0.79 -12.72
CA GLU A 104 -16.57 -1.70 -13.84
C GLU A 104 -16.26 -3.16 -13.49
N LYS A 105 -15.10 -3.38 -12.86
CA LYS A 105 -14.61 -4.70 -12.47
C LYS A 105 -13.84 -4.60 -11.17
N LEU A 106 -14.02 -5.60 -10.32
CA LEU A 106 -13.26 -5.77 -9.09
C LEU A 106 -12.41 -7.04 -9.17
N ILE A 107 -11.11 -6.89 -8.95
CA ILE A 107 -10.16 -8.00 -8.81
C ILE A 107 -9.57 -7.95 -7.41
N VAL A 108 -9.84 -8.97 -6.63
CA VAL A 108 -9.34 -9.11 -5.26
C VAL A 108 -8.23 -10.15 -5.24
N VAL A 109 -7.08 -9.77 -4.69
CA VAL A 109 -5.89 -10.62 -4.64
C VAL A 109 -5.56 -10.93 -3.18
N ASP A 110 -5.48 -12.21 -2.87
CA ASP A 110 -4.97 -12.77 -1.61
C ASP A 110 -5.69 -12.27 -0.34
N ILE A 111 -7.02 -12.14 -0.38
CA ILE A 111 -7.87 -11.77 0.76
C ILE A 111 -9.31 -12.20 0.54
N LEU A 112 -10.02 -12.54 1.62
CA LEU A 112 -11.45 -12.85 1.61
C LEU A 112 -12.25 -11.75 2.31
N PRO A 113 -13.56 -11.61 2.04
CA PRO A 113 -14.46 -10.65 2.68
C PRO A 113 -14.89 -11.12 4.08
N VAL A 114 -13.92 -11.46 4.93
CA VAL A 114 -14.15 -11.93 6.30
C VAL A 114 -13.27 -11.16 7.28
N SER A 115 -13.65 -11.14 8.57
CA SER A 115 -12.80 -10.63 9.63
C SER A 115 -11.61 -11.57 9.85
N TYR A 116 -10.44 -11.01 10.03
CA TYR A 116 -9.23 -11.75 10.38
C TYR A 116 -8.80 -11.33 11.79
N ASN A 117 -8.80 -12.30 12.72
CA ASN A 117 -8.26 -12.09 14.08
C ASN A 117 -6.73 -12.29 14.09
N LYS A 118 -6.02 -11.67 13.13
CA LYS A 118 -4.56 -11.72 13.10
C LYS A 118 -4.00 -10.46 13.74
N SER A 119 -3.18 -10.65 14.78
CA SER A 119 -2.36 -9.58 15.33
C SER A 119 -1.14 -9.35 14.43
N TYR A 120 -0.85 -8.09 14.17
CA TYR A 120 0.39 -7.65 13.53
C TYR A 120 1.47 -7.28 14.55
N ASP A 121 1.26 -7.59 15.83
CA ASP A 121 2.14 -7.18 16.94
C ASP A 121 3.58 -7.61 16.70
N LEU A 122 3.82 -8.87 16.31
CA LEU A 122 5.17 -9.35 16.03
C LEU A 122 5.88 -8.52 14.96
N ILE A 123 5.15 -8.10 13.93
CA ILE A 123 5.72 -7.26 12.85
C ILE A 123 6.05 -5.87 13.40
N PHE A 124 5.12 -5.25 14.13
CA PHE A 124 5.36 -3.94 14.72
C PHE A 124 6.48 -3.99 15.76
N ASP A 125 6.49 -4.98 16.64
CA ASP A 125 7.50 -5.13 17.69
C ASP A 125 8.88 -5.36 17.08
N SER A 126 8.99 -6.19 16.04
CA SER A 126 10.25 -6.40 15.31
C SER A 126 10.79 -5.13 14.67
N LEU A 127 9.91 -4.29 14.10
CA LEU A 127 10.29 -3.05 13.45
C LEU A 127 10.60 -1.93 14.47
N LEU A 128 9.81 -1.81 15.53
CA LEU A 128 9.97 -0.79 16.57
C LEU A 128 11.13 -1.08 17.53
N SER A 129 11.53 -2.35 17.68
CA SER A 129 12.71 -2.72 18.48
C SER A 129 14.04 -2.28 17.90
N ILE A 130 14.04 -1.83 16.62
CA ILE A 130 15.27 -1.44 15.93
C ILE A 130 15.71 -0.04 16.34
N ASN A 131 16.93 0.09 16.85
CA ASN A 131 17.56 1.39 17.02
C ASN A 131 18.09 1.90 15.68
N LEU A 132 17.27 2.69 14.98
CA LEU A 132 17.60 3.22 13.65
C LEU A 132 18.89 4.05 13.60
N LYS A 133 19.31 4.68 14.73
CA LYS A 133 20.55 5.45 14.82
C LYS A 133 21.80 4.57 14.69
N GLN A 134 21.67 3.29 15.01
CA GLN A 134 22.77 2.31 14.94
C GLN A 134 22.82 1.57 13.60
N ILE A 135 21.74 1.61 12.81
CA ILE A 135 21.66 0.93 11.53
C ILE A 135 22.44 1.72 10.47
N LYS A 136 23.52 1.13 9.97
CA LYS A 136 24.40 1.73 8.94
C LYS A 136 24.05 1.27 7.53
N SER A 137 23.40 0.12 7.39
CA SER A 137 23.06 -0.48 6.10
C SER A 137 21.71 -1.18 6.11
N ARG A 138 21.10 -1.33 4.93
CA ARG A 138 19.89 -2.15 4.77
C ARG A 138 20.14 -3.62 5.11
N ASN A 139 21.37 -4.10 4.93
CA ASN A 139 21.74 -5.46 5.29
C ASN A 139 21.68 -5.67 6.81
N GLU A 140 22.17 -4.73 7.61
CA GLU A 140 22.07 -4.79 9.09
C GLU A 140 20.60 -4.79 9.54
N PHE A 141 19.75 -3.98 8.90
CA PHE A 141 18.31 -3.99 9.13
C PHE A 141 17.70 -5.37 8.82
N ASN A 142 18.04 -5.96 7.67
CA ASN A 142 17.57 -7.30 7.31
C ASN A 142 18.06 -8.38 8.29
N LEU A 143 19.31 -8.28 8.77
CA LEU A 143 19.86 -9.20 9.76
C LEU A 143 19.12 -9.10 11.12
N HIS A 144 18.66 -7.88 11.49
CA HIS A 144 17.81 -7.73 12.66
C HIS A 144 16.47 -8.45 12.48
N LEU A 145 15.80 -8.25 11.33
CA LEU A 145 14.51 -8.88 11.02
C LEU A 145 14.61 -10.41 10.93
N LYS A 146 15.75 -10.98 10.53
CA LYS A 146 15.99 -12.43 10.53
C LYS A 146 15.88 -13.08 11.91
N LYS A 147 15.94 -12.32 12.99
CA LYS A 147 15.70 -12.84 14.35
C LYS A 147 14.22 -13.17 14.61
N TYR A 148 13.32 -12.62 13.80
CA TYR A 148 11.87 -12.71 13.95
C TYR A 148 11.19 -13.47 12.80
N PHE A 149 11.81 -13.47 11.62
CA PHE A 149 11.21 -14.02 10.38
C PHE A 149 12.24 -14.83 9.59
N ASP A 150 11.82 -15.99 9.11
CA ASP A 150 12.67 -16.88 8.28
C ASP A 150 12.52 -16.56 6.79
N ASP A 151 11.35 -16.08 6.35
CA ASP A 151 11.10 -15.78 4.94
C ASP A 151 11.89 -14.56 4.46
N HIS A 152 12.84 -14.82 3.57
CA HIS A 152 13.71 -13.78 3.01
C HIS A 152 12.94 -12.76 2.16
N GLY A 153 11.94 -13.20 1.41
CA GLY A 153 11.09 -12.32 0.59
C GLY A 153 10.29 -11.35 1.47
N PHE A 154 9.75 -11.87 2.58
CA PHE A 154 9.02 -11.07 3.56
C PHE A 154 9.93 -10.03 4.26
N ILE A 155 11.15 -10.43 4.63
CA ILE A 155 12.16 -9.50 5.19
C ILE A 155 12.47 -8.37 4.20
N LEU A 156 12.71 -8.70 2.94
CA LEU A 156 12.97 -7.70 1.89
C LEU A 156 11.75 -6.78 1.67
N PHE A 157 10.55 -7.32 1.77
CA PHE A 157 9.31 -6.54 1.71
C PHE A 157 9.23 -5.53 2.88
N LEU A 158 9.42 -5.98 4.11
CA LEU A 158 9.42 -5.11 5.30
C LEU A 158 10.50 -4.03 5.21
N SER A 159 11.68 -4.36 4.69
CA SER A 159 12.80 -3.43 4.59
C SER A 159 12.57 -2.27 3.62
N LYS A 160 11.56 -2.34 2.75
CA LYS A 160 11.16 -1.20 1.90
C LYS A 160 10.61 -0.03 2.70
N ASN A 161 10.10 -0.28 3.92
CA ASN A 161 9.63 0.77 4.83
C ASN A 161 10.77 1.57 5.47
N LEU A 162 12.02 1.09 5.38
CA LEU A 162 13.19 1.80 5.89
C LEU A 162 13.55 2.95 4.95
N LYS A 163 13.47 4.19 5.42
CA LYS A 163 13.84 5.40 4.67
C LYS A 163 15.19 5.92 5.13
N ARG A 164 16.02 6.30 4.16
CA ARG A 164 17.33 6.94 4.39
C ARG A 164 17.18 8.44 4.25
N SER A 165 17.69 9.21 5.23
CA SER A 165 17.83 10.65 5.11
C SER A 165 19.02 11.00 4.21
N LEU A 166 19.01 12.20 3.62
CA LEU A 166 20.12 12.76 2.84
C LEU A 166 21.42 12.91 3.66
N ALA A 167 21.34 12.87 4.99
CA ALA A 167 22.46 12.99 5.93
C ALA A 167 22.96 11.64 6.45
N VAL A 168 23.19 10.66 5.57
CA VAL A 168 23.99 9.43 5.85
C VAL A 168 23.39 8.42 6.86
N SER A 169 22.29 8.68 7.54
CA SER A 169 21.67 7.76 8.50
C SER A 169 20.24 7.38 8.12
N TYR A 170 19.80 6.17 8.54
CA TYR A 170 18.40 5.79 8.47
C TYR A 170 17.64 6.49 9.60
N THR A 171 16.58 7.24 9.28
CA THR A 171 15.94 8.15 10.23
C THR A 171 14.56 7.72 10.66
N HIS A 172 13.83 6.99 9.84
CA HIS A 172 12.46 6.58 10.17
C HIS A 172 12.00 5.36 9.39
N LEU A 173 11.00 4.69 9.93
CA LEU A 173 10.20 3.68 9.26
C LEU A 173 8.89 4.32 8.82
N THR A 174 8.48 4.02 7.59
CA THR A 174 7.15 4.38 7.11
C THR A 174 6.18 3.30 7.58
N LEU A 175 5.57 3.51 8.74
CA LEU A 175 4.62 2.56 9.33
C LEU A 175 3.24 3.22 9.43
N PRO A 176 2.15 2.44 9.27
CA PRO A 176 0.82 2.90 9.65
C PRO A 176 0.77 3.28 11.13
N THR A 177 -0.04 4.27 11.48
CA THR A 177 -0.13 4.77 12.85
C THR A 177 -0.88 3.84 13.80
N ASN A 178 -1.64 2.89 13.26
CA ASN A 178 -2.42 1.91 14.02
C ASN A 178 -1.97 0.48 13.75
N ARG A 179 -2.05 -0.37 14.79
CA ARG A 179 -1.80 -1.82 14.70
C ARG A 179 -3.01 -2.60 14.20
N GLU A 180 -4.19 -1.98 14.18
CA GLU A 180 -5.45 -2.58 13.74
C GLU A 180 -5.72 -2.27 12.27
N VAL A 181 -5.86 -3.32 11.45
CA VAL A 181 -6.18 -3.25 10.01
C VAL A 181 -7.24 -4.29 9.65
#